data_575c81a874bf85a514fb0737ef130bcd
#
_entry.id   575c81a874bf85a514fb0737ef130bcd
#
_cell.length_a   1.000
_cell.length_b   1.000
_cell.length_c   1.000
_cell.angle_alpha   90.00
_cell.angle_beta   90.00
_cell.angle_gamma   90.00
#
_symmetry.space_group_name_H-M   'P 1'
#
loop_
_entity.id
_entity.type
_entity.pdbx_description
1 polymer ?
#
loop_
_entity_poly.entity_id
_entity_poly.type
_entity_poly.pdbx_seq_one_letter_code
_entity_poly.pdbx_strand_id
1 'polypeptide(L)'
;IVRRQKKCQCLVAGALAAFLAQFALKVVQDDAALAGIAQPTVAVVTNVGPAHLEFFGSLETVRQEKLSLLEALQPEGSAVVPGDQLEVLLGAKTRLRPGISLLTFGSSEQCGVQAEELNRHHGSLFMRVRGIAEPFQIPLLGSHNVENMLAALACVKALGLSMDSVRERLTNFSPLPLRSQLMRVGGVTILNDCYNANPLSFARALEVLRDLDVRRRVVVAGDMLELGTIAPAAHQAIGKLCAQLGIDVVIAVGAFAGDVINGLGGAPQ
;
A
#
# COMPACT_ATOMS: atom_id res chain seq x y z
N ILE A 1 12.33 14.03 -36.35
CA ILE A 1 12.63 12.57 -36.33
C ILE A 1 12.80 12.22 -34.86
N VAL A 2 11.72 11.81 -34.18
CA VAL A 2 11.76 11.38 -32.78
C VAL A 2 12.06 9.89 -32.77
N ARG A 3 13.25 9.51 -32.33
CA ARG A 3 13.61 8.11 -32.03
C ARG A 3 12.65 7.60 -30.97
N ARG A 4 11.81 6.63 -31.30
CA ARG A 4 11.03 5.83 -30.36
C ARG A 4 12.01 5.05 -29.46
N GLN A 5 12.39 5.60 -28.33
CA GLN A 5 12.84 4.77 -27.22
C GLN A 5 11.62 4.02 -26.72
N LYS A 6 11.69 2.70 -26.71
CA LYS A 6 10.72 1.83 -26.01
C LYS A 6 10.80 2.18 -24.52
N LYS A 7 9.97 3.12 -24.08
CA LYS A 7 9.80 3.42 -22.66
C LYS A 7 8.97 2.28 -22.09
N CYS A 8 9.56 1.44 -21.25
CA CYS A 8 8.80 0.55 -20.38
C CYS A 8 7.86 1.43 -19.54
N GLN A 9 6.56 1.28 -19.76
CA GLN A 9 5.55 1.96 -18.97
C GLN A 9 5.05 0.94 -17.94
N CYS A 10 5.39 1.18 -16.67
CA CYS A 10 4.87 0.43 -15.53
C CYS A 10 3.79 1.29 -14.88
N LEU A 11 2.56 0.80 -14.84
CA LEU A 11 1.45 1.46 -14.16
C LEU A 11 1.12 0.68 -12.89
N VAL A 12 1.18 1.35 -11.75
CA VAL A 12 0.92 0.80 -10.42
C VAL A 12 -0.39 1.39 -9.91
N ALA A 13 -1.43 0.58 -9.81
CA ALA A 13 -2.66 0.98 -9.14
C ALA A 13 -2.45 0.91 -7.61
N GLY A 14 -2.41 2.03 -6.95
CA GLY A 14 -2.17 2.14 -5.51
C GLY A 14 -1.14 3.20 -5.14
N ALA A 15 -0.05 2.83 -4.51
CA ALA A 15 0.93 3.79 -3.94
C ALA A 15 1.64 4.70 -4.96
N LEU A 16 1.81 4.27 -6.23
CA LEU A 16 2.42 5.12 -7.27
C LEU A 16 1.42 6.09 -7.92
N ALA A 17 0.12 5.83 -7.79
CA ALA A 17 -0.91 6.79 -8.17
C ALA A 17 -0.74 8.13 -7.41
N ALA A 18 -0.13 8.11 -6.22
CA ALA A 18 0.21 9.32 -5.47
C ALA A 18 1.27 10.19 -6.17
N PHE A 19 2.17 9.62 -6.95
CA PHE A 19 3.16 10.40 -7.71
C PHE A 19 2.55 10.99 -8.99
N LEU A 20 1.58 10.29 -9.58
CA LEU A 20 0.84 10.77 -10.75
C LEU A 20 -0.38 11.64 -10.36
N ALA A 21 -0.89 11.50 -9.14
CA ALA A 21 -2.03 12.28 -8.62
C ALA A 21 -1.71 13.78 -8.43
N GLN A 22 -0.45 14.20 -8.51
CA GLN A 22 -0.12 15.62 -8.64
C GLN A 22 -0.58 16.21 -10.00
N PHE A 23 -0.91 15.35 -10.96
CA PHE A 23 -1.47 15.75 -12.26
C PHE A 23 -2.87 15.18 -12.53
N ALA A 24 -3.40 14.36 -11.64
CA ALA A 24 -4.76 13.83 -11.78
C ALA A 24 -5.75 14.78 -11.13
N LEU A 25 -6.40 15.59 -11.97
CA LEU A 25 -7.77 16.02 -11.69
C LEU A 25 -8.55 14.84 -11.09
N LYS A 26 -9.33 15.10 -10.03
CA LYS A 26 -10.44 14.34 -9.45
C LYS A 26 -11.09 13.26 -10.35
N VAL A 27 -10.34 12.28 -10.82
CA VAL A 27 -10.88 11.14 -11.55
C VAL A 27 -10.63 9.90 -10.69
N VAL A 28 -11.49 9.75 -9.68
CA VAL A 28 -11.52 8.59 -8.78
C VAL A 28 -12.13 7.36 -9.48
N GLN A 29 -12.60 7.50 -10.72
CA GLN A 29 -13.48 6.53 -11.36
C GLN A 29 -13.06 6.08 -12.75
N ASP A 30 -11.76 6.11 -13.10
CA ASP A 30 -11.41 5.79 -14.49
C ASP A 30 -10.02 5.17 -14.64
N ASP A 31 -9.71 4.14 -13.80
CA ASP A 31 -8.47 3.37 -13.98
C ASP A 31 -8.45 2.71 -15.37
N ALA A 32 -9.60 2.31 -15.90
CA ALA A 32 -9.73 1.73 -17.23
C ALA A 32 -9.38 2.72 -18.35
N ALA A 33 -9.87 3.97 -18.30
CA ALA A 33 -9.55 4.97 -19.32
C ALA A 33 -8.08 5.39 -19.24
N LEU A 34 -7.54 5.61 -18.03
CA LEU A 34 -6.12 5.90 -17.84
C LEU A 34 -5.24 4.75 -18.33
N ALA A 35 -5.62 3.52 -18.07
CA ALA A 35 -4.95 2.33 -18.55
C ALA A 35 -4.99 2.22 -20.08
N GLY A 36 -6.14 2.56 -20.70
CA GLY A 36 -6.29 2.62 -22.15
C GLY A 36 -5.37 3.64 -22.83
N ILE A 37 -5.11 4.78 -22.17
CA ILE A 37 -4.15 5.79 -22.61
C ILE A 37 -2.71 5.30 -22.42
N ALA A 38 -2.41 4.72 -21.25
CA ALA A 38 -1.06 4.32 -20.87
C ALA A 38 -0.59 3.08 -21.65
N GLN A 39 -1.50 2.16 -21.98
CA GLN A 39 -1.21 0.87 -22.64
C GLN A 39 0.02 0.17 -22.01
N PRO A 40 -0.06 -0.22 -20.73
CA PRO A 40 1.10 -0.68 -19.99
C PRO A 40 1.62 -2.02 -20.49
N THR A 41 2.93 -2.22 -20.44
CA THR A 41 3.57 -3.53 -20.61
C THR A 41 3.64 -4.31 -19.29
N VAL A 42 3.63 -3.60 -18.16
CA VAL A 42 3.53 -4.19 -16.81
C VAL A 42 2.45 -3.44 -16.06
N ALA A 43 1.43 -4.15 -15.61
CA ALA A 43 0.36 -3.62 -14.76
C ALA A 43 0.43 -4.23 -13.35
N VAL A 44 0.33 -3.40 -12.32
CA VAL A 44 0.49 -3.84 -10.94
C VAL A 44 -0.72 -3.45 -10.10
N VAL A 45 -1.34 -4.43 -9.46
CA VAL A 45 -2.31 -4.21 -8.38
C VAL A 45 -1.63 -4.55 -7.06
N THR A 46 -1.39 -3.56 -6.22
CA THR A 46 -0.67 -3.78 -4.94
C THR A 46 -1.53 -4.41 -3.88
N ASN A 47 -2.76 -3.94 -3.75
CA ASN A 47 -3.80 -4.50 -2.87
C ASN A 47 -5.19 -4.00 -3.26
N VAL A 48 -6.20 -4.67 -2.73
CA VAL A 48 -7.59 -4.20 -2.72
C VAL A 48 -8.06 -4.11 -1.28
N GLY A 49 -8.51 -2.92 -0.87
CA GLY A 49 -8.99 -2.63 0.47
C GLY A 49 -10.09 -1.56 0.45
N PRO A 50 -10.74 -1.28 1.58
CA PRO A 50 -11.83 -0.33 1.70
C PRO A 50 -11.32 1.12 1.55
N ALA A 51 -11.17 1.55 0.31
CA ALA A 51 -10.78 2.92 -0.06
C ALA A 51 -11.80 3.46 -1.06
N HIS A 52 -12.09 4.77 -0.98
CA HIS A 52 -13.02 5.46 -1.90
C HIS A 52 -14.44 4.85 -1.94
N LEU A 53 -14.90 4.26 -0.83
CA LEU A 53 -16.18 3.55 -0.78
C LEU A 53 -17.38 4.47 -1.03
N GLU A 54 -17.26 5.77 -0.75
CA GLU A 54 -18.28 6.76 -1.08
C GLU A 54 -18.61 6.78 -2.58
N PHE A 55 -17.61 6.60 -3.42
CA PHE A 55 -17.73 6.63 -4.88
C PHE A 55 -18.05 5.24 -5.46
N PHE A 56 -17.40 4.21 -4.96
CA PHE A 56 -17.52 2.85 -5.50
C PHE A 56 -18.66 2.04 -4.87
N GLY A 57 -19.19 2.46 -3.72
CA GLY A 57 -20.30 1.79 -3.03
C GLY A 57 -19.95 0.46 -2.38
N SER A 58 -19.02 -0.33 -2.92
CA SER A 58 -18.65 -1.64 -2.38
C SER A 58 -17.18 -1.99 -2.64
N LEU A 59 -16.63 -2.88 -1.81
CA LEU A 59 -15.28 -3.43 -1.99
C LEU A 59 -15.16 -4.21 -3.31
N GLU A 60 -16.26 -4.85 -3.74
CA GLU A 60 -16.32 -5.54 -5.02
C GLU A 60 -16.11 -4.58 -6.18
N THR A 61 -16.80 -3.44 -6.17
CA THR A 61 -16.63 -2.42 -7.21
C THR A 61 -15.21 -1.85 -7.22
N VAL A 62 -14.61 -1.61 -6.04
CA VAL A 62 -13.18 -1.21 -5.94
C VAL A 62 -12.28 -2.26 -6.56
N ARG A 63 -12.55 -3.55 -6.32
CA ARG A 63 -11.79 -4.65 -6.90
C ARG A 63 -11.91 -4.70 -8.42
N GLN A 64 -13.14 -4.58 -8.93
CA GLN A 64 -13.42 -4.58 -10.36
C GLN A 64 -12.69 -3.45 -11.07
N GLU A 65 -12.74 -2.24 -10.50
CA GLU A 65 -12.08 -1.07 -11.04
C GLU A 65 -10.56 -1.25 -11.11
N LYS A 66 -9.94 -1.65 -10.00
CA LYS A 66 -8.49 -1.89 -9.97
C LYS A 66 -8.04 -2.99 -10.92
N LEU A 67 -8.85 -4.02 -11.10
CA LEU A 67 -8.54 -5.12 -12.01
C LEU A 67 -8.78 -4.77 -13.48
N SER A 68 -9.58 -3.75 -13.79
CA SER A 68 -9.78 -3.27 -15.18
C SER A 68 -8.47 -2.80 -15.82
N LEU A 69 -7.51 -2.34 -15.00
CA LEU A 69 -6.15 -2.02 -15.44
C LEU A 69 -5.50 -3.18 -16.23
N LEU A 70 -5.79 -4.43 -15.87
CA LEU A 70 -5.18 -5.60 -16.49
C LEU A 70 -5.66 -5.83 -17.92
N GLU A 71 -6.84 -5.34 -18.26
CA GLU A 71 -7.44 -5.47 -19.59
C GLU A 71 -6.74 -4.61 -20.66
N ALA A 72 -6.07 -3.53 -20.20
CA ALA A 72 -5.30 -2.63 -21.06
C ALA A 72 -3.85 -3.04 -21.26
N LEU A 73 -3.41 -4.17 -20.69
CA LEU A 73 -2.06 -4.69 -20.93
C LEU A 73 -1.80 -4.91 -22.41
N GLN A 74 -0.62 -4.53 -22.85
CA GLN A 74 -0.17 -4.84 -24.21
C GLN A 74 0.00 -6.35 -24.43
N PRO A 75 -0.04 -6.85 -25.65
CA PRO A 75 0.31 -8.25 -25.94
C PRO A 75 1.68 -8.60 -25.33
N GLU A 76 1.80 -9.81 -24.77
CA GLU A 76 3.00 -10.29 -24.09
C GLU A 76 3.39 -9.49 -22.84
N GLY A 77 2.49 -8.64 -22.35
CA GLY A 77 2.66 -7.91 -21.10
C GLY A 77 2.60 -8.79 -19.84
N SER A 78 2.80 -8.17 -18.70
CA SER A 78 2.80 -8.85 -17.39
C SER A 78 1.84 -8.19 -16.42
N ALA A 79 0.97 -9.00 -15.81
CA ALA A 79 0.16 -8.62 -14.65
C ALA A 79 0.89 -9.01 -13.36
N VAL A 80 1.02 -8.08 -12.43
CA VAL A 80 1.60 -8.29 -11.11
C VAL A 80 0.52 -8.09 -10.06
N VAL A 81 0.18 -9.13 -9.29
CA VAL A 81 -0.92 -9.08 -8.32
C VAL A 81 -0.55 -9.76 -7.00
N PRO A 82 -1.17 -9.39 -5.86
CA PRO A 82 -0.97 -10.07 -4.59
C PRO A 82 -1.53 -11.49 -4.64
N GLY A 83 -0.67 -12.48 -4.40
CA GLY A 83 -1.07 -13.89 -4.35
C GLY A 83 -1.81 -14.26 -3.07
N ASP A 84 -1.61 -13.51 -2.00
CA ASP A 84 -2.25 -13.72 -0.69
C ASP A 84 -3.69 -13.17 -0.65
N GLN A 85 -4.12 -12.38 -1.63
CA GLN A 85 -5.50 -11.92 -1.80
C GLN A 85 -6.21 -12.78 -2.84
N LEU A 86 -6.82 -13.88 -2.39
CA LEU A 86 -7.43 -14.89 -3.28
C LEU A 86 -8.41 -14.30 -4.29
N GLU A 87 -9.27 -13.38 -3.87
CA GLU A 87 -10.28 -12.79 -4.75
C GLU A 87 -9.67 -11.87 -5.82
N VAL A 88 -8.56 -11.20 -5.50
CA VAL A 88 -7.79 -10.41 -6.48
C VAL A 88 -7.12 -11.33 -7.47
N LEU A 89 -6.50 -12.42 -6.99
CA LEU A 89 -5.83 -13.40 -7.84
C LEU A 89 -6.82 -14.09 -8.79
N LEU A 90 -7.97 -14.53 -8.30
CA LEU A 90 -9.00 -15.16 -9.13
C LEU A 90 -9.57 -14.17 -10.15
N GLY A 91 -9.90 -12.95 -9.72
CA GLY A 91 -10.39 -11.90 -10.61
C GLY A 91 -9.37 -11.46 -11.66
N ALA A 92 -8.08 -11.49 -11.36
CA ALA A 92 -7.02 -11.27 -12.34
C ALA A 92 -6.99 -12.38 -13.40
N LYS A 93 -6.99 -13.65 -12.97
CA LYS A 93 -6.96 -14.80 -13.88
C LYS A 93 -8.08 -14.78 -14.91
N THR A 94 -9.27 -14.31 -14.54
CA THR A 94 -10.43 -14.27 -15.45
C THR A 94 -10.36 -13.14 -16.47
N ARG A 95 -9.52 -12.12 -16.26
CA ARG A 95 -9.39 -10.93 -17.13
C ARG A 95 -8.20 -10.99 -18.08
N LEU A 96 -7.24 -11.84 -17.76
CA LEU A 96 -6.02 -11.89 -18.57
C LEU A 96 -6.29 -12.54 -19.93
N ARG A 97 -5.86 -11.87 -20.98
CA ARG A 97 -5.88 -12.40 -22.34
C ARG A 97 -4.76 -13.43 -22.53
N PRO A 98 -4.91 -14.38 -23.46
CA PRO A 98 -3.82 -15.27 -23.84
C PRO A 98 -2.53 -14.52 -24.18
N GLY A 99 -1.39 -15.02 -23.74
CA GLY A 99 -0.08 -14.40 -23.92
C GLY A 99 0.34 -13.40 -22.84
N ILE A 100 -0.57 -13.01 -21.92
CA ILE A 100 -0.21 -12.17 -20.77
C ILE A 100 0.34 -13.05 -19.65
N SER A 101 1.51 -12.68 -19.14
CA SER A 101 2.12 -13.35 -17.99
C SER A 101 1.49 -12.88 -16.68
N LEU A 102 1.17 -13.83 -15.77
CA LEU A 102 0.70 -13.53 -14.43
C LEU A 102 1.82 -13.80 -13.43
N LEU A 103 2.28 -12.78 -12.73
CA LEU A 103 3.26 -12.86 -11.67
C LEU A 103 2.62 -12.47 -10.34
N THR A 104 2.73 -13.35 -9.35
CA THR A 104 2.19 -13.13 -8.00
C THR A 104 3.28 -12.79 -7.00
N PHE A 105 2.94 -12.00 -5.99
CA PHE A 105 3.82 -11.69 -4.88
C PHE A 105 3.07 -11.85 -3.55
N GLY A 106 3.81 -12.16 -2.49
CA GLY A 106 3.25 -12.35 -1.15
C GLY A 106 4.09 -13.24 -0.26
N SER A 107 3.47 -13.74 0.81
CA SER A 107 4.09 -14.66 1.78
C SER A 107 3.77 -16.13 1.49
N SER A 108 2.68 -16.41 0.78
CA SER A 108 2.28 -17.77 0.43
C SER A 108 3.29 -18.46 -0.46
N GLU A 109 3.51 -19.76 -0.25
CA GLU A 109 4.44 -20.60 -1.03
C GLU A 109 4.16 -20.60 -2.53
N GLN A 110 2.92 -20.32 -2.91
CA GLN A 110 2.46 -20.27 -4.30
C GLN A 110 2.83 -18.97 -5.02
N CYS A 111 3.34 -17.97 -4.29
CA CYS A 111 3.72 -16.69 -4.89
C CYS A 111 4.99 -16.83 -5.73
N GLY A 112 4.97 -16.19 -6.91
CA GLY A 112 6.12 -16.17 -7.83
C GLY A 112 7.29 -15.31 -7.31
N VAL A 113 6.99 -14.31 -6.45
CA VAL A 113 7.95 -13.57 -5.63
C VAL A 113 7.48 -13.68 -4.19
N GLN A 114 8.16 -14.52 -3.42
CA GLN A 114 7.76 -14.89 -2.07
C GLN A 114 8.70 -14.34 -1.02
N ALA A 115 8.14 -13.74 0.04
CA ALA A 115 8.88 -13.50 1.28
C ALA A 115 8.90 -14.79 2.12
N GLU A 116 10.09 -15.30 2.41
CA GLU A 116 10.28 -16.51 3.23
C GLU A 116 10.49 -16.17 4.70
N GLU A 117 11.26 -15.12 4.97
CA GLU A 117 11.61 -14.71 6.32
C GLU A 117 11.55 -13.20 6.46
N LEU A 118 11.03 -12.76 7.60
CA LEU A 118 11.02 -11.36 8.01
C LEU A 118 11.71 -11.25 9.37
N ASN A 119 12.83 -10.54 9.40
CA ASN A 119 13.61 -10.33 10.60
C ASN A 119 13.70 -8.85 10.93
N ARG A 120 13.53 -8.51 12.22
CA ARG A 120 13.79 -7.17 12.73
C ARG A 120 15.14 -7.16 13.45
N HIS A 121 16.01 -6.26 13.03
CA HIS A 121 17.31 -6.09 13.66
C HIS A 121 17.62 -4.60 13.79
N HIS A 122 17.89 -4.12 15.02
CA HIS A 122 18.18 -2.72 15.33
C HIS A 122 17.21 -1.70 14.70
N GLY A 123 15.90 -2.01 14.73
CA GLY A 123 14.85 -1.13 14.17
C GLY A 123 14.71 -1.17 12.66
N SER A 124 15.54 -1.94 11.96
CA SER A 124 15.41 -2.20 10.52
C SER A 124 14.68 -3.52 10.25
N LEU A 125 13.90 -3.55 9.19
CA LEU A 125 13.21 -4.74 8.71
C LEU A 125 14.01 -5.35 7.56
N PHE A 126 14.29 -6.66 7.67
CA PHE A 126 14.99 -7.44 6.65
C PHE A 126 14.04 -8.51 6.12
N MET A 127 14.03 -8.68 4.82
CA MET A 127 13.19 -9.65 4.12
C MET A 127 14.06 -10.58 3.26
N ARG A 128 13.94 -11.88 3.47
CA ARG A 128 14.48 -12.89 2.56
C ARG A 128 13.43 -13.19 1.49
N VAL A 129 13.86 -13.16 0.25
CA VAL A 129 13.01 -13.51 -0.90
C VAL A 129 13.47 -14.85 -1.46
N ARG A 130 12.55 -15.74 -1.75
CA ARG A 130 12.83 -17.07 -2.30
C ARG A 130 13.71 -17.01 -3.55
N GLY A 131 14.79 -17.77 -3.51
CA GLY A 131 15.75 -17.83 -4.61
C GLY A 131 16.72 -16.65 -4.70
N ILE A 132 16.72 -15.74 -3.71
CA ILE A 132 17.70 -14.65 -3.59
C ILE A 132 18.58 -14.90 -2.37
N ALA A 133 19.89 -14.94 -2.57
CA ALA A 133 20.85 -15.33 -1.53
C ALA A 133 20.83 -14.36 -0.34
N GLU A 134 20.89 -13.06 -0.63
CA GLU A 134 21.00 -12.04 0.40
C GLU A 134 19.63 -11.41 0.75
N PRO A 135 19.33 -11.13 2.03
CA PRO A 135 18.10 -10.46 2.42
C PRO A 135 18.07 -9.01 1.93
N PHE A 136 16.88 -8.49 1.68
CA PHE A 136 16.67 -7.07 1.43
C PHE A 136 16.43 -6.33 2.74
N GLN A 137 17.14 -5.24 2.96
CA GLN A 137 16.80 -4.28 4.00
C GLN A 137 15.68 -3.39 3.48
N ILE A 138 14.57 -3.34 4.22
CA ILE A 138 13.43 -2.48 3.87
C ILE A 138 13.61 -1.14 4.58
N PRO A 139 13.77 -0.04 3.85
CA PRO A 139 14.03 1.28 4.43
C PRO A 139 12.79 1.96 5.00
N LEU A 140 11.69 1.21 5.14
CA LEU A 140 10.39 1.68 5.58
C LEU A 140 9.90 0.86 6.77
N LEU A 141 9.15 1.49 7.65
CA LEU A 141 8.51 0.82 8.79
C LEU A 141 7.18 0.18 8.38
N GLY A 142 6.82 -0.89 9.09
CA GLY A 142 5.53 -1.57 8.95
C GLY A 142 5.53 -2.74 7.97
N SER A 143 4.75 -3.77 8.32
CA SER A 143 4.62 -5.01 7.56
C SER A 143 4.04 -4.79 6.15
N HIS A 144 3.18 -3.79 5.97
CA HIS A 144 2.62 -3.43 4.66
C HIS A 144 3.69 -3.00 3.65
N ASN A 145 4.85 -2.50 4.11
CA ASN A 145 5.95 -2.16 3.21
C ASN A 145 6.72 -3.39 2.72
N VAL A 146 6.55 -4.53 3.37
CA VAL A 146 6.98 -5.83 2.82
C VAL A 146 6.22 -6.14 1.54
N GLU A 147 4.89 -6.02 1.57
CA GLU A 147 4.04 -6.24 0.40
C GLU A 147 4.38 -5.27 -0.74
N ASN A 148 4.59 -3.98 -0.41
CA ASN A 148 5.00 -2.97 -1.38
C ASN A 148 6.37 -3.31 -2.01
N MET A 149 7.33 -3.78 -1.20
CA MET A 149 8.63 -4.20 -1.69
C MET A 149 8.52 -5.43 -2.60
N LEU A 150 7.72 -6.43 -2.21
CA LEU A 150 7.49 -7.63 -3.02
C LEU A 150 6.84 -7.27 -4.35
N ALA A 151 5.87 -6.34 -4.36
CA ALA A 151 5.27 -5.83 -5.58
C ALA A 151 6.31 -5.17 -6.49
N ALA A 152 7.21 -4.33 -5.92
CA ALA A 152 8.30 -3.70 -6.67
C ALA A 152 9.29 -4.72 -7.23
N LEU A 153 9.68 -5.74 -6.46
CA LEU A 153 10.55 -6.81 -6.91
C LEU A 153 9.89 -7.66 -8.00
N ALA A 154 8.57 -7.89 -7.90
CA ALA A 154 7.81 -8.56 -8.94
C ALA A 154 7.78 -7.76 -10.25
N CYS A 155 7.69 -6.43 -10.18
CA CYS A 155 7.82 -5.57 -11.37
C CYS A 155 9.22 -5.69 -12.00
N VAL A 156 10.27 -5.66 -11.18
CA VAL A 156 11.65 -5.83 -11.65
C VAL A 156 11.81 -7.18 -12.37
N LYS A 157 11.26 -8.25 -11.79
CA LYS A 157 11.25 -9.59 -12.40
C LYS A 157 10.44 -9.62 -13.69
N ALA A 158 9.25 -8.98 -13.73
CA ALA A 158 8.42 -8.88 -14.93
C ALA A 158 9.13 -8.14 -16.07
N LEU A 159 10.01 -7.20 -15.75
CA LEU A 159 10.84 -6.47 -16.73
C LEU A 159 12.10 -7.25 -17.15
N GLY A 160 12.31 -8.47 -16.64
CA GLY A 160 13.50 -9.26 -16.95
C GLY A 160 14.79 -8.73 -16.30
N LEU A 161 14.67 -7.86 -15.29
CA LEU A 161 15.79 -7.29 -14.57
C LEU A 161 16.17 -8.14 -13.35
N SER A 162 17.42 -8.06 -12.93
CA SER A 162 17.87 -8.70 -11.69
C SER A 162 17.25 -8.01 -10.47
N MET A 163 16.64 -8.77 -9.57
CA MET A 163 16.15 -8.25 -8.30
C MET A 163 17.29 -7.74 -7.41
N ASP A 164 18.50 -8.27 -7.53
CA ASP A 164 19.67 -7.79 -6.79
C ASP A 164 20.05 -6.35 -7.14
N SER A 165 19.80 -5.90 -8.37
CA SER A 165 20.04 -4.51 -8.79
C SER A 165 19.23 -3.47 -8.00
N VAL A 166 18.16 -3.90 -7.31
CA VAL A 166 17.35 -3.04 -6.46
C VAL A 166 18.09 -2.64 -5.17
N ARG A 167 19.04 -3.46 -4.68
CA ARG A 167 19.75 -3.22 -3.41
C ARG A 167 20.44 -1.87 -3.37
N GLU A 168 21.17 -1.52 -4.41
CA GLU A 168 21.85 -0.23 -4.49
C GLU A 168 20.87 0.95 -4.46
N ARG A 169 19.69 0.75 -5.02
CA ARG A 169 18.65 1.79 -5.04
C ARG A 169 18.02 1.97 -3.66
N LEU A 170 17.91 0.90 -2.87
CA LEU A 170 17.34 0.95 -1.52
C LEU A 170 18.22 1.72 -0.54
N THR A 171 19.53 1.71 -0.69
CA THR A 171 20.46 2.47 0.17
C THR A 171 20.22 3.98 0.10
N ASN A 172 19.75 4.46 -1.05
CA ASN A 172 19.47 5.89 -1.30
C ASN A 172 17.96 6.19 -1.31
N PHE A 173 17.13 5.22 -0.91
CA PHE A 173 15.69 5.41 -0.89
C PHE A 173 15.27 6.30 0.28
N SER A 174 14.49 7.32 -0.02
CA SER A 174 13.83 8.16 0.98
C SER A 174 12.33 8.04 0.83
N PRO A 175 11.58 7.81 1.93
CA PRO A 175 10.13 7.78 1.87
C PRO A 175 9.59 9.14 1.42
N LEU A 176 8.45 9.11 0.74
CA LEU A 176 7.76 10.35 0.39
C LEU A 176 7.32 11.09 1.67
N PRO A 177 7.36 12.42 1.68
CA PRO A 177 6.83 13.21 2.78
C PRO A 177 5.39 12.79 3.11
N LEU A 178 5.03 12.83 4.40
CA LEU A 178 3.67 12.52 4.89
C LEU A 178 3.22 11.04 4.69
N ARG A 179 4.15 10.14 4.34
CA ARG A 179 3.91 8.71 4.15
C ARG A 179 4.78 7.90 5.12
N SER A 180 4.27 7.57 6.29
CA SER A 180 4.98 6.89 7.37
C SER A 180 6.37 7.48 7.64
N GLN A 181 6.50 8.80 7.48
CA GLN A 181 7.75 9.53 7.60
C GLN A 181 8.14 9.67 9.08
N LEU A 182 9.31 9.15 9.45
CA LEU A 182 9.87 9.39 10.79
C LEU A 182 10.62 10.72 10.83
N MET A 183 10.24 11.55 11.79
CA MET A 183 10.85 12.84 12.06
C MET A 183 11.23 12.95 13.54
N ARG A 184 12.27 13.69 13.86
CA ARG A 184 12.63 14.03 15.25
C ARG A 184 12.60 15.54 15.43
N VAL A 185 11.78 15.98 16.37
CA VAL A 185 11.61 17.40 16.71
C VAL A 185 11.60 17.57 18.23
N GLY A 186 12.55 18.32 18.77
CA GLY A 186 12.60 18.63 20.21
C GLY A 186 12.61 17.38 21.11
N GLY A 187 13.27 16.30 20.72
CA GLY A 187 13.30 15.05 21.47
C GLY A 187 12.07 14.15 21.31
N VAL A 188 11.07 14.57 20.53
CA VAL A 188 9.89 13.78 20.19
C VAL A 188 10.13 13.09 18.84
N THR A 189 9.81 11.79 18.74
CA THR A 189 9.74 11.07 17.48
C THR A 189 8.33 11.18 16.92
N ILE A 190 8.18 11.67 15.71
CA ILE A 190 6.90 11.84 15.02
C ILE A 190 6.87 10.86 13.86
N LEU A 191 5.85 9.98 13.85
CA LEU A 191 5.48 9.18 12.68
C LEU A 191 4.41 9.97 11.91
N ASN A 192 4.82 10.61 10.83
CA ASN A 192 3.93 11.45 10.01
C ASN A 192 3.37 10.63 8.85
N ASP A 193 2.06 10.34 8.88
CA ASP A 193 1.32 9.57 7.87
C ASP A 193 0.03 10.29 7.45
N CYS A 194 0.07 11.62 7.39
CA CYS A 194 -1.12 12.46 7.23
C CYS A 194 -1.47 12.82 5.76
N TYR A 195 -0.83 12.20 4.76
CA TYR A 195 -1.15 12.47 3.36
C TYR A 195 -2.59 12.10 3.01
N ASN A 196 -3.03 10.92 3.40
CA ASN A 196 -4.38 10.40 3.27
C ASN A 196 -4.57 9.23 4.24
N ALA A 197 -5.78 9.03 4.74
CA ALA A 197 -6.10 7.95 5.64
C ALA A 197 -7.35 7.19 5.19
N ASN A 198 -7.28 5.87 5.31
CA ASN A 198 -8.43 4.98 5.27
C ASN A 198 -8.31 3.96 6.41
N PRO A 199 -9.35 3.18 6.72
CA PRO A 199 -9.34 2.26 7.87
C PRO A 199 -8.13 1.32 7.88
N LEU A 200 -7.73 0.80 6.72
CA LEU A 200 -6.60 -0.12 6.62
C LEU A 200 -5.27 0.59 6.84
N SER A 201 -5.02 1.72 6.15
CA SER A 201 -3.76 2.46 6.29
C SER A 201 -3.59 3.03 7.70
N PHE A 202 -4.68 3.50 8.32
CA PHE A 202 -4.65 3.99 9.70
C PHE A 202 -4.29 2.86 10.68
N ALA A 203 -4.92 1.69 10.55
CA ALA A 203 -4.59 0.53 11.37
C ALA A 203 -3.11 0.13 11.23
N ARG A 204 -2.56 0.14 10.01
CA ARG A 204 -1.14 -0.13 9.75
C ARG A 204 -0.21 0.90 10.40
N ALA A 205 -0.57 2.19 10.38
CA ALA A 205 0.20 3.23 11.06
C ALA A 205 0.20 3.03 12.59
N LEU A 206 -0.94 2.63 13.17
CA LEU A 206 -1.03 2.29 14.60
C LEU A 206 -0.19 1.07 14.97
N GLU A 207 -0.14 0.04 14.13
CA GLU A 207 0.74 -1.13 14.32
C GLU A 207 2.22 -0.70 14.32
N VAL A 208 2.62 0.18 13.39
CA VAL A 208 3.98 0.75 13.37
C VAL A 208 4.28 1.48 14.67
N LEU A 209 3.36 2.34 15.12
CA LEU A 209 3.52 3.10 16.36
C LEU A 209 3.63 2.18 17.58
N ARG A 210 2.83 1.12 17.66
CA ARG A 210 2.92 0.10 18.71
C ARG A 210 4.31 -0.54 18.76
N ASP A 211 4.87 -0.85 17.60
CA ASP A 211 6.12 -1.58 17.46
C ASP A 211 7.37 -0.71 17.71
N LEU A 212 7.21 0.62 17.84
CA LEU A 212 8.30 1.51 18.23
C LEU A 212 8.66 1.33 19.72
N ASP A 213 9.97 1.27 20.00
CA ASP A 213 10.48 1.27 21.37
C ASP A 213 10.47 2.69 21.94
N VAL A 214 9.33 3.06 22.53
CA VAL A 214 9.07 4.39 23.07
C VAL A 214 8.34 4.30 24.42
N ARG A 215 8.55 5.29 25.30
CA ARG A 215 7.93 5.33 26.63
C ARG A 215 6.44 5.68 26.57
N ARG A 216 6.03 6.49 25.63
CA ARG A 216 4.67 7.02 25.51
C ARG A 216 4.26 7.13 24.06
N ARG A 217 3.06 6.64 23.76
CA ARG A 217 2.45 6.66 22.42
C ARG A 217 1.30 7.64 22.39
N VAL A 218 1.42 8.63 21.53
CA VAL A 218 0.38 9.65 21.33
C VAL A 218 -0.09 9.57 19.88
N VAL A 219 -1.38 9.50 19.67
CA VAL A 219 -2.01 9.52 18.35
C VAL A 219 -2.76 10.84 18.17
N VAL A 220 -2.52 11.52 17.05
CA VAL A 220 -3.36 12.61 16.57
C VAL A 220 -4.15 12.07 15.40
N ALA A 221 -5.45 11.82 15.60
CA ALA A 221 -6.35 11.22 14.63
C ALA A 221 -7.18 12.31 13.95
N GLY A 222 -6.99 12.50 12.65
CA GLY A 222 -7.86 13.30 11.79
C GLY A 222 -8.95 12.46 11.12
N ASP A 223 -9.82 13.13 10.35
CA ASP A 223 -10.87 12.46 9.61
C ASP A 223 -10.32 11.57 8.48
N MET A 224 -10.90 10.39 8.35
CA MET A 224 -10.77 9.55 7.16
C MET A 224 -11.88 9.94 6.18
N LEU A 225 -11.48 10.53 5.05
CA LEU A 225 -12.41 11.02 4.03
C LEU A 225 -12.88 9.91 3.08
N GLU A 226 -13.93 10.18 2.30
CA GLU A 226 -14.44 9.33 1.21
C GLU A 226 -14.92 7.93 1.67
N LEU A 227 -15.39 7.84 2.93
CA LEU A 227 -15.94 6.61 3.48
C LEU A 227 -17.48 6.53 3.38
N GLY A 228 -18.13 7.64 3.00
CA GLY A 228 -19.59 7.69 2.91
C GLY A 228 -20.28 7.31 4.22
N THR A 229 -21.30 6.47 4.14
CA THR A 229 -22.14 6.08 5.29
C THR A 229 -21.39 5.26 6.35
N ILE A 230 -20.25 4.66 6.04
CA ILE A 230 -19.47 3.88 7.02
C ILE A 230 -18.52 4.74 7.86
N ALA A 231 -18.40 6.04 7.57
CA ALA A 231 -17.42 6.90 8.22
C ALA A 231 -17.51 6.87 9.76
N PRO A 232 -18.69 7.02 10.42
CA PRO A 232 -18.77 6.98 11.87
C PRO A 232 -18.27 5.65 12.45
N ALA A 233 -18.72 4.52 11.88
CA ALA A 233 -18.32 3.20 12.34
C ALA A 233 -16.82 2.93 12.14
N ALA A 234 -16.25 3.40 11.03
CA ALA A 234 -14.83 3.28 10.76
C ALA A 234 -13.98 4.08 11.75
N HIS A 235 -14.37 5.32 12.08
CA HIS A 235 -13.67 6.14 13.08
C HIS A 235 -13.79 5.53 14.50
N GLN A 236 -14.97 5.00 14.85
CA GLN A 236 -15.15 4.28 16.10
C GLN A 236 -14.25 3.04 16.18
N ALA A 237 -14.08 2.29 15.08
CA ALA A 237 -13.19 1.14 15.02
C ALA A 237 -11.72 1.55 15.24
N ILE A 238 -11.28 2.70 14.72
CA ILE A 238 -9.92 3.23 14.99
C ILE A 238 -9.74 3.56 16.47
N GLY A 239 -10.73 4.20 17.12
CA GLY A 239 -10.68 4.45 18.57
C GLY A 239 -10.53 3.14 19.35
N LYS A 240 -11.34 2.12 19.03
CA LYS A 240 -11.26 0.79 19.62
C LYS A 240 -9.88 0.14 19.42
N LEU A 241 -9.31 0.27 18.24
CA LEU A 241 -7.97 -0.24 17.91
C LEU A 241 -6.89 0.49 18.73
N CYS A 242 -6.99 1.80 18.92
CA CYS A 242 -6.07 2.56 19.78
C CYS A 242 -6.08 2.01 21.21
N ALA A 243 -7.26 1.75 21.77
CA ALA A 243 -7.38 1.15 23.10
C ALA A 243 -6.76 -0.26 23.16
N GLN A 244 -7.03 -1.10 22.18
CA GLN A 244 -6.48 -2.47 22.09
C GLN A 244 -4.95 -2.50 21.96
N LEU A 245 -4.37 -1.52 21.29
CA LEU A 245 -2.92 -1.40 21.09
C LEU A 245 -2.21 -0.67 22.24
N GLY A 246 -2.92 -0.26 23.29
CA GLY A 246 -2.35 0.41 24.44
C GLY A 246 -1.77 1.79 24.10
N ILE A 247 -2.48 2.57 23.29
CA ILE A 247 -2.11 3.96 23.01
C ILE A 247 -2.39 4.79 24.26
N ASP A 248 -1.39 5.54 24.75
CA ASP A 248 -1.47 6.28 26.00
C ASP A 248 -2.35 7.54 25.89
N VAL A 249 -2.36 8.20 24.73
CA VAL A 249 -3.15 9.42 24.50
C VAL A 249 -3.67 9.43 23.07
N VAL A 250 -4.94 9.75 22.90
CA VAL A 250 -5.56 9.97 21.60
C VAL A 250 -6.14 11.38 21.56
N ILE A 251 -5.69 12.16 20.58
CA ILE A 251 -6.21 13.50 20.26
C ILE A 251 -6.97 13.35 18.94
N ALA A 252 -8.29 13.40 19.01
CA ALA A 252 -9.12 13.32 17.82
C ALA A 252 -9.51 14.72 17.33
N VAL A 253 -9.41 14.94 16.02
CA VAL A 253 -9.65 16.23 15.37
C VAL A 253 -10.52 16.00 14.13
N GLY A 254 -11.51 16.84 13.92
CA GLY A 254 -12.39 16.79 12.74
C GLY A 254 -13.84 16.48 13.08
N ALA A 255 -14.63 16.22 12.03
CA ALA A 255 -16.06 15.97 12.15
C ALA A 255 -16.39 14.65 12.90
N PHE A 256 -15.52 13.66 12.76
CA PHE A 256 -15.68 12.32 13.37
C PHE A 256 -14.85 12.13 14.65
N ALA A 257 -14.35 13.21 15.25
CA ALA A 257 -13.57 13.14 16.50
C ALA A 257 -14.35 12.44 17.62
N GLY A 258 -15.65 12.73 17.75
CA GLY A 258 -16.53 12.09 18.71
C GLY A 258 -16.63 10.57 18.55
N ASP A 259 -16.66 10.10 17.28
CA ASP A 259 -16.72 8.67 16.99
C ASP A 259 -15.43 7.95 17.38
N VAL A 260 -14.26 8.56 17.13
CA VAL A 260 -12.97 8.02 17.62
C VAL A 260 -12.98 7.89 19.14
N ILE A 261 -13.39 8.94 19.86
CA ILE A 261 -13.44 8.94 21.33
C ILE A 261 -14.43 7.89 21.86
N ASN A 262 -15.61 7.77 21.24
CA ASN A 262 -16.59 6.74 21.58
C ASN A 262 -16.00 5.31 21.44
N GLY A 263 -15.15 5.12 20.44
CA GLY A 263 -14.46 3.85 20.20
C GLY A 263 -13.47 3.46 21.31
N LEU A 264 -12.91 4.41 22.06
CA LEU A 264 -12.00 4.14 23.16
C LEU A 264 -12.66 3.41 24.34
N GLY A 265 -14.01 3.40 24.42
CA GLY A 265 -14.74 2.61 25.41
C GLY A 265 -14.53 3.03 26.87
N GLY A 266 -14.28 4.32 27.13
CA GLY A 266 -14.01 4.81 28.47
C GLY A 266 -12.59 4.51 28.99
N ALA A 267 -11.66 4.16 28.11
CA ALA A 267 -10.23 4.18 28.42
C ALA A 267 -9.79 5.60 28.84
N PRO A 268 -8.75 5.77 29.70
CA PRO A 268 -8.35 7.08 30.19
C PRO A 268 -8.07 8.04 29.03
N GLN A 269 -8.65 9.23 29.16
CA GLN A 269 -8.54 10.34 28.21
C GLN A 269 -7.14 10.92 28.17
#